data_a04aba1ffaf2bd562bcd581f3ab35d1d
#
_entry.id   a04aba1ffaf2bd562bcd581f3ab35d1d
#
_cell.length_a   1.000
_cell.length_b   1.000
_cell.length_c   1.000
_cell.angle_alpha   90.00
_cell.angle_beta   90.00
_cell.angle_gamma   90.00
#
_symmetry.space_group_name_H-M   'P 1'
#
loop_
_entity.id
_entity.type
_entity.pdbx_description
1 polymer ?
#
loop_
_entity_poly.entity_id
_entity_poly.type
_entity_poly.pdbx_seq_one_letter_code
_entity_poly.pdbx_strand_id
1 'polypeptide(L)'
;KEIKYGCFYNCKNLRKIVIPNGVQKIGADAFAGCEKLEIYIPTSVRKIGKYITLTDVKKIYCQKNTVAYKYAKKNKVAVEITGTKRTQQNYVAQKLLLKKNAVTLKPNSSYRVEAEMVPFYASKQELAYSSNKPEIAAVSDEGFVTAKKAGSAVITVKTTDGSKKKVKLKVTVRPGKPMNFIAQKKGKKKAVFSWDPVAGAAGYEVAQADSQKGKYTTIWQQKKKTSVELKISKDKYYKVRAWYKK
;
A
#
# COMPACT_ATOMS: atom_id res chain seq x y z
N LYS A 1 15.56 -23.78 -17.76
CA LYS A 1 15.10 -23.56 -16.38
C LYS A 1 13.81 -24.34 -16.14
N GLU A 2 13.60 -24.81 -14.91
CA GLU A 2 12.37 -25.53 -14.56
C GLU A 2 11.84 -25.09 -13.20
N ILE A 3 10.53 -25.18 -13.01
CA ILE A 3 9.86 -25.19 -11.72
C ILE A 3 9.82 -26.66 -11.28
N LYS A 4 10.47 -26.99 -10.19
CA LYS A 4 10.60 -28.36 -9.70
C LYS A 4 9.26 -28.93 -9.21
N TYR A 5 9.24 -30.25 -8.97
CA TYR A 5 8.16 -30.97 -8.32
C TYR A 5 7.77 -30.27 -7.00
N GLY A 6 6.47 -30.05 -6.77
CA GLY A 6 5.91 -29.53 -5.53
C GLY A 6 6.40 -28.14 -5.11
N CYS A 7 7.04 -27.33 -5.99
CA CYS A 7 7.70 -26.07 -5.62
C CYS A 7 6.77 -25.06 -4.91
N PHE A 8 5.49 -25.05 -5.26
CA PHE A 8 4.43 -24.22 -4.65
C PHE A 8 3.30 -25.08 -4.09
N TYR A 9 3.62 -26.33 -3.69
CA TYR A 9 2.64 -27.24 -3.15
C TYR A 9 1.96 -26.65 -1.91
N ASN A 10 0.62 -26.71 -1.87
CA ASN A 10 -0.22 -26.22 -0.77
C ASN A 10 -0.05 -24.73 -0.42
N CYS A 11 0.36 -23.91 -1.39
CA CYS A 11 0.40 -22.45 -1.23
C CYS A 11 -1.02 -21.84 -1.30
N LYS A 12 -1.86 -22.11 -0.29
CA LYS A 12 -3.30 -21.77 -0.25
C LYS A 12 -3.61 -20.27 -0.45
N ASN A 13 -2.67 -19.39 -0.13
CA ASN A 13 -2.83 -17.95 -0.28
C ASN A 13 -2.32 -17.40 -1.62
N LEU A 14 -1.68 -18.23 -2.46
CA LEU A 14 -1.20 -17.83 -3.76
C LEU A 14 -2.38 -17.67 -4.73
N ARG A 15 -2.66 -16.41 -5.13
CA ARG A 15 -3.79 -16.09 -6.00
C ARG A 15 -3.38 -15.84 -7.45
N LYS A 16 -2.20 -15.32 -7.68
CA LYS A 16 -1.69 -14.99 -9.02
C LYS A 16 -0.20 -15.29 -9.11
N ILE A 17 0.24 -15.89 -10.22
CA ILE A 17 1.66 -16.12 -10.51
C ILE A 17 1.93 -15.96 -12.01
N VAL A 18 3.07 -15.36 -12.32
CA VAL A 18 3.60 -15.28 -13.68
C VAL A 18 4.81 -16.19 -13.77
N ILE A 19 4.74 -17.18 -14.66
CA ILE A 19 5.90 -18.03 -14.96
C ILE A 19 6.85 -17.22 -15.85
N PRO A 20 8.10 -17.00 -15.42
CA PRO A 20 9.05 -16.21 -16.20
C PRO A 20 9.36 -16.84 -17.56
N ASN A 21 9.64 -15.98 -18.55
CA ASN A 21 10.19 -16.42 -19.82
C ASN A 21 11.52 -17.19 -19.61
N GLY A 22 11.72 -18.24 -20.40
CA GLY A 22 12.89 -19.14 -20.27
C GLY A 22 12.69 -20.33 -19.33
N VAL A 23 11.58 -20.40 -18.58
CA VAL A 23 11.14 -21.65 -17.92
C VAL A 23 10.64 -22.59 -19.01
N GLN A 24 11.21 -23.79 -19.08
CA GLN A 24 10.89 -24.80 -20.09
C GLN A 24 10.02 -25.93 -19.57
N LYS A 25 10.05 -26.17 -18.26
CA LYS A 25 9.34 -27.28 -17.61
C LYS A 25 8.67 -26.83 -16.31
N ILE A 26 7.45 -27.29 -16.09
CA ILE A 26 6.74 -27.21 -14.82
C ILE A 26 6.60 -28.66 -14.30
N GLY A 27 7.15 -28.92 -13.13
CA GLY A 27 7.12 -30.23 -12.48
C GLY A 27 5.72 -30.67 -12.10
N ALA A 28 5.54 -31.96 -11.79
CA ALA A 28 4.30 -32.46 -11.26
C ALA A 28 4.02 -31.82 -9.87
N ASP A 29 2.76 -31.67 -9.51
CA ASP A 29 2.27 -31.08 -8.24
C ASP A 29 2.86 -29.70 -7.89
N ALA A 30 3.51 -29.02 -8.85
CA ALA A 30 4.15 -27.72 -8.58
C ALA A 30 3.20 -26.68 -8.00
N PHE A 31 1.91 -26.75 -8.30
CA PHE A 31 0.87 -25.83 -7.81
C PHE A 31 -0.33 -26.55 -7.19
N ALA A 32 -0.20 -27.83 -6.82
CA ALA A 32 -1.26 -28.56 -6.17
C ALA A 32 -1.60 -27.93 -4.81
N GLY A 33 -2.88 -27.79 -4.49
CA GLY A 33 -3.35 -27.12 -3.28
C GLY A 33 -3.26 -25.58 -3.30
N CYS A 34 -2.99 -24.97 -4.48
CA CYS A 34 -3.06 -23.51 -4.66
C CYS A 34 -4.48 -23.10 -5.05
N GLU A 35 -5.37 -23.02 -4.08
CA GLU A 35 -6.78 -22.71 -4.30
C GLU A 35 -7.00 -21.36 -5.00
N LYS A 36 -7.83 -21.35 -6.08
CA LYS A 36 -8.21 -20.15 -6.86
C LYS A 36 -7.03 -19.44 -7.56
N LEU A 37 -5.95 -20.15 -7.86
CA LEU A 37 -4.78 -19.61 -8.54
C LEU A 37 -5.10 -19.16 -9.99
N GLU A 38 -4.67 -17.97 -10.35
CA GLU A 38 -4.58 -17.47 -11.73
C GLU A 38 -3.10 -17.50 -12.17
N ILE A 39 -2.80 -18.25 -13.24
CA ILE A 39 -1.42 -18.50 -13.66
C ILE A 39 -1.19 -18.07 -15.11
N TYR A 40 -0.16 -17.24 -15.36
CA TYR A 40 0.33 -16.98 -16.70
C TYR A 40 1.45 -17.95 -17.05
N ILE A 41 1.30 -18.68 -18.15
CA ILE A 41 2.28 -19.66 -18.64
C ILE A 41 2.77 -19.22 -20.02
N PRO A 42 4.07 -18.84 -20.15
CA PRO A 42 4.64 -18.38 -21.41
C PRO A 42 4.87 -19.51 -22.40
N THR A 43 5.09 -19.14 -23.66
CA THR A 43 5.38 -20.10 -24.77
C THR A 43 6.69 -20.87 -24.59
N SER A 44 7.60 -20.40 -23.73
CA SER A 44 8.84 -21.10 -23.42
C SER A 44 8.62 -22.43 -22.70
N VAL A 45 7.47 -22.60 -22.02
CA VAL A 45 7.13 -23.86 -21.34
C VAL A 45 6.79 -24.94 -22.37
N ARG A 46 7.62 -25.99 -22.42
CA ARG A 46 7.52 -27.13 -23.34
C ARG A 46 6.94 -28.37 -22.71
N LYS A 47 6.99 -28.48 -21.36
CA LYS A 47 6.51 -29.65 -20.61
C LYS A 47 5.83 -29.24 -19.33
N ILE A 48 4.66 -29.82 -19.07
CA ILE A 48 3.90 -29.68 -17.83
C ILE A 48 3.69 -31.09 -17.26
N GLY A 49 4.01 -31.29 -16.00
CA GLY A 49 3.92 -32.58 -15.32
C GLY A 49 2.48 -33.13 -15.23
N LYS A 50 2.34 -34.44 -15.03
CA LYS A 50 1.04 -35.14 -15.14
C LYS A 50 0.03 -34.80 -14.02
N TYR A 51 0.47 -34.51 -12.82
CA TYR A 51 -0.38 -34.32 -11.63
C TYR A 51 -0.34 -32.87 -11.11
N ILE A 52 -0.41 -31.90 -12.02
CA ILE A 52 -0.90 -30.63 -11.55
C ILE A 52 -2.39 -30.86 -11.36
N THR A 53 -2.82 -31.16 -10.15
CA THR A 53 -4.23 -31.19 -9.78
C THR A 53 -4.69 -29.73 -9.90
N LEU A 54 -5.01 -29.36 -11.15
CA LEU A 54 -5.50 -28.01 -11.47
C LEU A 54 -6.98 -27.87 -11.13
N THR A 55 -7.53 -28.74 -10.31
CA THR A 55 -8.86 -28.57 -9.70
C THR A 55 -8.92 -27.24 -8.94
N ASP A 56 -7.76 -26.76 -8.47
CA ASP A 56 -7.66 -25.53 -7.69
C ASP A 56 -7.23 -24.31 -8.50
N VAL A 57 -6.74 -24.51 -9.76
CA VAL A 57 -6.39 -23.39 -10.64
C VAL A 57 -7.65 -22.80 -11.25
N LYS A 58 -7.92 -21.54 -10.89
CA LYS A 58 -9.09 -20.82 -11.39
C LYS A 58 -9.00 -20.53 -12.89
N LYS A 59 -7.81 -20.14 -13.38
CA LYS A 59 -7.61 -19.76 -14.79
C LYS A 59 -6.14 -19.83 -15.23
N ILE A 60 -5.92 -20.30 -16.44
CA ILE A 60 -4.62 -20.26 -17.12
C ILE A 60 -4.66 -19.17 -18.21
N TYR A 61 -3.67 -18.29 -18.19
CA TYR A 61 -3.40 -17.31 -19.23
C TYR A 61 -2.25 -17.82 -20.09
N CYS A 62 -2.49 -18.04 -21.37
CA CYS A 62 -1.47 -18.58 -22.29
C CYS A 62 -1.80 -18.28 -23.75
N GLN A 63 -0.83 -18.46 -24.65
CA GLN A 63 -1.09 -18.37 -26.09
C GLN A 63 -1.80 -19.63 -26.61
N LYS A 64 -2.61 -19.44 -27.65
CA LYS A 64 -3.29 -20.53 -28.36
C LYS A 64 -2.25 -21.55 -28.90
N ASN A 65 -2.62 -22.83 -28.93
CA ASN A 65 -1.81 -23.96 -29.44
C ASN A 65 -0.51 -24.25 -28.66
N THR A 66 -0.28 -23.64 -27.49
CA THR A 66 0.85 -23.96 -26.61
C THR A 66 0.61 -25.23 -25.79
N VAL A 67 1.65 -25.74 -25.14
CA VAL A 67 1.54 -26.84 -24.17
C VAL A 67 0.56 -26.48 -23.05
N ALA A 68 0.62 -25.23 -22.55
CA ALA A 68 -0.29 -24.73 -21.52
C ALA A 68 -1.74 -24.72 -22.00
N TYR A 69 -1.99 -24.30 -23.24
CA TYR A 69 -3.34 -24.32 -23.82
C TYR A 69 -3.90 -25.75 -23.94
N LYS A 70 -3.10 -26.68 -24.51
CA LYS A 70 -3.48 -28.08 -24.65
C LYS A 70 -3.75 -28.71 -23.26
N TYR A 71 -2.91 -28.39 -22.30
CA TYR A 71 -3.06 -28.85 -20.92
C TYR A 71 -4.36 -28.34 -20.29
N ALA A 72 -4.64 -27.03 -20.39
CA ALA A 72 -5.87 -26.43 -19.85
C ALA A 72 -7.12 -27.08 -20.45
N LYS A 73 -7.15 -27.28 -21.77
CA LYS A 73 -8.27 -27.94 -22.47
C LYS A 73 -8.49 -29.36 -22.02
N LYS A 74 -7.40 -30.16 -21.95
CA LYS A 74 -7.44 -31.57 -21.52
C LYS A 74 -7.98 -31.71 -20.09
N ASN A 75 -7.62 -30.79 -19.20
CA ASN A 75 -7.99 -30.84 -17.79
C ASN A 75 -9.20 -29.95 -17.43
N LYS A 76 -9.91 -29.42 -18.42
CA LYS A 76 -11.12 -28.59 -18.26
C LYS A 76 -10.91 -27.34 -17.38
N VAL A 77 -9.68 -26.78 -17.38
CA VAL A 77 -9.36 -25.54 -16.69
C VAL A 77 -9.75 -24.35 -17.55
N ALA A 78 -10.31 -23.31 -16.96
CA ALA A 78 -10.62 -22.08 -17.66
C ALA A 78 -9.36 -21.48 -18.28
N VAL A 79 -9.39 -21.09 -19.57
CA VAL A 79 -8.24 -20.55 -20.28
C VAL A 79 -8.59 -19.20 -20.90
N GLU A 80 -7.68 -18.24 -20.72
CA GLU A 80 -7.71 -16.95 -21.43
C GLU A 80 -6.55 -16.86 -22.39
N ILE A 81 -6.88 -16.61 -23.66
CA ILE A 81 -5.87 -16.55 -24.73
C ILE A 81 -5.18 -15.20 -24.70
N THR A 82 -3.88 -15.22 -24.53
CA THR A 82 -3.04 -14.03 -24.50
C THR A 82 -2.28 -13.92 -25.82
N GLY A 83 -2.63 -12.94 -26.68
CA GLY A 83 -1.95 -12.65 -27.94
C GLY A 83 -1.93 -13.79 -28.97
N THR A 84 -2.03 -13.45 -30.24
CA THR A 84 -2.03 -14.41 -31.36
C THR A 84 -0.74 -14.44 -32.17
N LYS A 85 0.21 -13.51 -31.95
CA LYS A 85 1.45 -13.39 -32.74
C LYS A 85 2.65 -14.05 -32.03
N ARG A 86 3.44 -14.80 -32.82
CA ARG A 86 4.66 -15.54 -32.45
C ARG A 86 5.86 -14.68 -31.96
N THR A 87 5.75 -13.36 -31.95
CA THR A 87 6.82 -12.49 -31.47
C THR A 87 6.80 -12.47 -29.93
N GLN A 88 7.97 -12.40 -29.32
CA GLN A 88 8.15 -12.05 -27.89
C GLN A 88 7.40 -10.75 -27.61
N GLN A 89 6.10 -10.85 -27.40
CA GLN A 89 5.28 -9.68 -27.21
C GLN A 89 5.52 -9.25 -25.77
N ASN A 90 6.20 -8.14 -25.61
CA ASN A 90 6.26 -7.45 -24.34
C ASN A 90 4.83 -7.02 -23.98
N TYR A 91 4.17 -7.81 -23.14
CA TYR A 91 2.88 -7.43 -22.60
C TYR A 91 3.08 -6.24 -21.68
N VAL A 92 2.69 -5.08 -22.14
CA VAL A 92 2.73 -3.86 -21.32
C VAL A 92 1.45 -3.69 -20.51
N ALA A 93 1.54 -2.98 -19.42
CA ALA A 93 0.40 -2.68 -18.57
C ALA A 93 -0.65 -1.83 -19.32
N GLN A 94 -1.88 -2.30 -19.34
CA GLN A 94 -3.03 -1.55 -19.85
C GLN A 94 -3.59 -0.61 -18.79
N LYS A 95 -3.54 -1.06 -17.52
CA LYS A 95 -3.94 -0.27 -16.35
C LYS A 95 -2.93 -0.46 -15.21
N LEU A 96 -2.82 0.57 -14.38
CA LEU A 96 -2.15 0.52 -13.07
C LEU A 96 -3.18 0.91 -12.03
N LEU A 97 -3.36 0.10 -10.99
CA LEU A 97 -4.38 0.27 -9.97
C LEU A 97 -3.72 0.37 -8.60
N LEU A 98 -4.28 1.18 -7.71
CA LEU A 98 -3.92 1.20 -6.30
C LEU A 98 -5.03 0.55 -5.48
N LYS A 99 -4.65 -0.23 -4.47
CA LYS A 99 -5.61 -0.77 -3.49
C LYS A 99 -6.23 0.35 -2.63
N LYS A 100 -5.46 1.42 -2.37
CA LYS A 100 -5.91 2.64 -1.69
C LYS A 100 -5.41 3.88 -2.42
N ASN A 101 -6.28 4.85 -2.65
CA ASN A 101 -5.94 6.12 -3.28
C ASN A 101 -5.52 7.20 -2.26
N ALA A 102 -5.75 6.96 -0.98
CA ALA A 102 -5.37 7.85 0.11
C ALA A 102 -5.05 7.06 1.39
N VAL A 103 -4.06 7.54 2.13
CA VAL A 103 -3.68 7.01 3.45
C VAL A 103 -3.41 8.14 4.41
N THR A 104 -3.70 7.90 5.70
CA THR A 104 -3.35 8.82 6.79
C THR A 104 -2.35 8.12 7.71
N LEU A 105 -1.20 8.75 7.92
CA LEU A 105 -0.08 8.22 8.67
C LEU A 105 0.22 9.10 9.89
N LYS A 106 0.88 8.50 10.90
CA LYS A 106 1.53 9.23 11.99
C LYS A 106 2.98 9.54 11.59
N PRO A 107 3.62 10.57 12.14
CA PRO A 107 5.06 10.77 11.97
C PRO A 107 5.84 9.50 12.34
N ASN A 108 6.92 9.23 11.63
CA ASN A 108 7.80 8.06 11.78
C ASN A 108 7.14 6.70 11.55
N SER A 109 5.93 6.66 10.97
CA SER A 109 5.33 5.41 10.52
C SER A 109 5.60 5.17 9.04
N SER A 110 5.55 3.90 8.63
CA SER A 110 5.69 3.49 7.23
C SER A 110 4.42 2.86 6.68
N TYR A 111 4.29 2.89 5.35
CA TYR A 111 3.20 2.26 4.60
C TYR A 111 3.73 1.72 3.30
N ARG A 112 3.48 0.44 3.00
CA ARG A 112 3.83 -0.15 1.71
C ARG A 112 2.72 0.15 0.70
N VAL A 113 3.08 0.75 -0.43
CA VAL A 113 2.14 0.99 -1.55
C VAL A 113 1.76 -0.34 -2.18
N GLU A 114 0.47 -0.66 -2.18
CA GLU A 114 -0.08 -1.83 -2.85
C GLU A 114 -0.62 -1.38 -4.21
N ALA A 115 0.12 -1.71 -5.27
CA ALA A 115 -0.24 -1.41 -6.65
C ALA A 115 -0.28 -2.69 -7.49
N GLU A 116 -1.21 -2.76 -8.45
CA GLU A 116 -1.39 -3.89 -9.35
C GLU A 116 -1.42 -3.42 -10.80
N MET A 117 -0.63 -4.07 -11.66
CA MET A 117 -0.71 -3.88 -13.10
C MET A 117 -1.75 -4.81 -13.72
N VAL A 118 -2.49 -4.32 -14.69
CA VAL A 118 -3.45 -5.10 -15.48
C VAL A 118 -3.01 -5.07 -16.93
N PRO A 119 -2.79 -6.22 -17.55
CA PRO A 119 -2.87 -7.57 -16.97
C PRO A 119 -1.73 -7.85 -16.00
N PHE A 120 -1.96 -8.70 -15.00
CA PHE A 120 -0.98 -9.04 -13.97
C PHE A 120 0.26 -9.78 -14.53
N TYR A 121 0.18 -10.27 -15.77
CA TYR A 121 1.26 -10.93 -16.50
C TYR A 121 2.03 -9.97 -17.42
N ALA A 122 1.98 -8.67 -17.19
CA ALA A 122 2.84 -7.71 -17.89
C ALA A 122 4.32 -8.12 -17.78
N SER A 123 5.06 -7.99 -18.88
CA SER A 123 6.42 -8.56 -19.01
C SER A 123 7.42 -7.95 -18.03
N LYS A 124 7.23 -6.71 -17.66
CA LYS A 124 8.04 -6.00 -16.68
C LYS A 124 7.10 -5.45 -15.59
N GLN A 125 7.21 -6.02 -14.40
CA GLN A 125 6.32 -5.69 -13.27
C GLN A 125 6.93 -4.70 -12.28
N GLU A 126 8.11 -4.19 -12.58
CA GLU A 126 8.76 -3.16 -11.77
C GLU A 126 7.99 -1.85 -11.86
N LEU A 127 7.90 -1.18 -10.73
CA LEU A 127 7.25 0.12 -10.59
C LEU A 127 8.28 1.15 -10.12
N ALA A 128 8.12 2.37 -10.60
CA ALA A 128 8.89 3.51 -10.11
C ALA A 128 8.02 4.38 -9.22
N TYR A 129 8.59 4.86 -8.14
CA TYR A 129 7.91 5.66 -7.12
C TYR A 129 8.56 7.03 -6.98
N SER A 130 7.77 8.05 -6.74
CA SER A 130 8.27 9.38 -6.45
C SER A 130 7.32 10.14 -5.54
N SER A 131 7.85 10.98 -4.67
CA SER A 131 7.10 11.88 -3.81
C SER A 131 7.24 13.33 -4.31
N ASN A 132 6.14 14.07 -4.32
CA ASN A 132 6.18 15.51 -4.63
C ASN A 132 6.63 16.37 -3.44
N LYS A 133 6.70 15.77 -2.21
CA LYS A 133 7.13 16.42 -0.96
C LYS A 133 7.85 15.40 -0.07
N PRO A 134 9.09 15.00 -0.40
CA PRO A 134 9.81 13.97 0.34
C PRO A 134 10.16 14.36 1.78
N GLU A 135 10.13 15.64 2.11
CA GLU A 135 10.25 16.17 3.47
C GLU A 135 9.02 15.89 4.35
N ILE A 136 7.85 15.64 3.74
CA ILE A 136 6.60 15.24 4.43
C ILE A 136 6.46 13.73 4.43
N ALA A 137 6.57 13.12 3.25
CA ALA A 137 6.49 11.67 3.07
C ALA A 137 7.43 11.25 1.94
N ALA A 138 8.52 10.57 2.29
CA ALA A 138 9.45 9.99 1.32
C ALA A 138 8.94 8.62 0.86
N VAL A 139 9.40 8.14 -0.29
CA VAL A 139 9.10 6.79 -0.78
C VAL A 139 10.40 6.14 -1.29
N SER A 140 10.61 4.85 -0.98
CA SER A 140 11.73 4.05 -1.50
C SER A 140 11.38 3.44 -2.87
N ASP A 141 12.43 2.90 -3.55
CA ASP A 141 12.25 2.19 -4.83
C ASP A 141 11.43 0.90 -4.70
N GLU A 142 11.33 0.32 -3.48
CA GLU A 142 10.48 -0.83 -3.18
C GLU A 142 9.03 -0.44 -2.82
N GLY A 143 8.70 0.86 -2.85
CA GLY A 143 7.37 1.38 -2.58
C GLY A 143 7.01 1.55 -1.11
N PHE A 144 8.01 1.63 -0.20
CA PHE A 144 7.75 1.96 1.20
C PHE A 144 7.69 3.48 1.39
N VAL A 145 6.55 3.97 1.80
CA VAL A 145 6.33 5.37 2.16
C VAL A 145 6.70 5.57 3.63
N THR A 146 7.63 6.48 3.91
CA THR A 146 8.00 6.89 5.28
C THR A 146 7.45 8.27 5.57
N ALA A 147 6.57 8.37 6.56
CA ALA A 147 5.99 9.62 7.02
C ALA A 147 6.99 10.36 7.92
N LYS A 148 7.39 11.58 7.55
CA LYS A 148 8.41 12.36 8.26
C LYS A 148 7.80 13.53 9.04
N LYS A 149 7.11 14.44 8.36
CA LYS A 149 6.61 15.70 8.91
C LYS A 149 5.10 15.82 8.65
N ALA A 150 4.36 16.44 9.57
CA ALA A 150 2.94 16.69 9.38
C ALA A 150 2.68 17.52 8.12
N GLY A 151 1.66 17.11 7.35
CA GLY A 151 1.32 17.73 6.07
C GLY A 151 0.68 16.75 5.10
N SER A 152 0.63 17.14 3.83
CA SER A 152 0.12 16.30 2.74
C SER A 152 1.15 16.20 1.62
N ALA A 153 1.35 14.98 1.15
CA ALA A 153 2.19 14.65 -0.01
C ALA A 153 1.43 13.77 -0.98
N VAL A 154 1.89 13.71 -2.21
CA VAL A 154 1.38 12.81 -3.24
C VAL A 154 2.52 11.91 -3.70
N ILE A 155 2.32 10.61 -3.54
CA ILE A 155 3.21 9.60 -4.10
C ILE A 155 2.69 9.26 -5.49
N THR A 156 3.53 9.39 -6.49
CA THR A 156 3.26 8.97 -7.87
C THR A 156 3.89 7.60 -8.09
N VAL A 157 3.10 6.65 -8.54
CA VAL A 157 3.54 5.31 -8.96
C VAL A 157 3.46 5.23 -10.47
N LYS A 158 4.52 4.75 -11.12
CA LYS A 158 4.60 4.63 -12.59
C LYS A 158 5.04 3.23 -12.98
N THR A 159 4.55 2.75 -14.11
CA THR A 159 5.09 1.54 -14.75
C THR A 159 6.43 1.84 -15.42
N THR A 160 7.31 0.82 -15.47
CA THR A 160 8.62 0.89 -16.16
C THR A 160 8.66 0.05 -17.45
N ASP A 161 7.53 -0.53 -17.84
CA ASP A 161 7.36 -1.43 -19.00
C ASP A 161 7.14 -0.69 -20.34
N GLY A 162 7.24 0.63 -20.37
CA GLY A 162 6.97 1.47 -21.53
C GLY A 162 5.50 1.85 -21.74
N SER A 163 4.56 1.31 -20.96
CA SER A 163 3.13 1.64 -21.06
C SER A 163 2.76 3.05 -20.58
N LYS A 164 3.68 3.74 -19.90
CA LYS A 164 3.51 5.10 -19.38
C LYS A 164 2.32 5.27 -18.42
N LYS A 165 1.85 4.18 -17.79
CA LYS A 165 0.75 4.25 -16.82
C LYS A 165 1.25 4.85 -15.51
N LYS A 166 0.40 5.69 -14.90
CA LYS A 166 0.69 6.33 -13.61
C LYS A 166 -0.56 6.44 -12.77
N VAL A 167 -0.39 6.32 -11.45
CA VAL A 167 -1.44 6.53 -10.44
C VAL A 167 -0.88 7.35 -9.28
N LYS A 168 -1.75 7.95 -8.49
CA LYS A 168 -1.37 8.85 -7.40
C LYS A 168 -1.99 8.38 -6.09
N LEU A 169 -1.17 8.23 -5.05
CA LEU A 169 -1.57 7.99 -3.67
C LEU A 169 -1.46 9.29 -2.88
N LYS A 170 -2.57 9.77 -2.32
CA LYS A 170 -2.57 10.91 -1.40
C LYS A 170 -2.14 10.45 -0.02
N VAL A 171 -1.06 11.00 0.50
CA VAL A 171 -0.56 10.73 1.86
C VAL A 171 -0.81 11.94 2.74
N THR A 172 -1.50 11.74 3.86
CA THR A 172 -1.70 12.75 4.87
C THR A 172 -0.97 12.33 6.14
N VAL A 173 0.00 13.12 6.57
CA VAL A 173 0.71 12.89 7.84
C VAL A 173 0.10 13.82 8.88
N ARG A 174 -0.57 13.25 9.88
CA ARG A 174 -1.13 14.03 10.99
C ARG A 174 -0.03 14.36 12.00
N PRO A 175 -0.06 15.55 12.66
CA PRO A 175 0.89 15.85 13.72
C PRO A 175 0.72 14.87 14.88
N GLY A 176 1.81 14.61 15.58
CA GLY A 176 1.79 13.86 16.83
C GLY A 176 0.98 14.59 17.92
N LYS A 177 0.82 13.93 19.04
CA LYS A 177 0.30 14.59 20.25
C LYS A 177 1.39 15.48 20.84
N PRO A 178 1.06 16.72 21.29
CA PRO A 178 1.99 17.48 22.12
C PRO A 178 2.35 16.69 23.37
N MET A 179 3.63 16.66 23.70
CA MET A 179 4.13 16.03 24.93
C MET A 179 4.29 17.05 26.04
N ASN A 180 4.50 16.59 27.28
CA ASN A 180 4.74 17.42 28.45
C ASN A 180 3.70 18.55 28.62
N PHE A 181 2.41 18.19 28.44
CA PHE A 181 1.31 19.11 28.69
C PHE A 181 1.18 19.35 30.18
N ILE A 182 1.56 20.55 30.64
CA ILE A 182 1.58 20.98 32.02
C ILE A 182 0.60 22.13 32.19
N ALA A 183 -0.11 22.15 33.31
CA ALA A 183 -0.96 23.25 33.75
C ALA A 183 -0.45 23.78 35.10
N GLN A 184 0.19 24.92 35.07
CA GLN A 184 0.69 25.59 36.27
C GLN A 184 -0.36 26.63 36.74
N LYS A 185 -0.92 26.45 37.93
CA LYS A 185 -1.89 27.39 38.49
C LYS A 185 -1.26 28.75 38.73
N LYS A 186 -1.99 29.82 38.37
CA LYS A 186 -1.65 31.21 38.60
C LYS A 186 -2.84 31.89 39.33
N GLY A 187 -2.83 31.77 40.66
CA GLY A 187 -3.95 32.19 41.46
C GLY A 187 -5.17 31.26 41.42
N LYS A 188 -6.35 31.72 41.84
CA LYS A 188 -7.54 30.89 42.03
C LYS A 188 -8.29 30.58 40.70
N LYS A 189 -8.17 31.42 39.69
CA LYS A 189 -9.00 31.34 38.45
C LYS A 189 -8.22 31.25 37.13
N LYS A 190 -6.88 31.15 37.17
CA LYS A 190 -6.03 31.10 35.99
C LYS A 190 -5.01 30.00 36.09
N ALA A 191 -4.57 29.50 34.93
CA ALA A 191 -3.41 28.64 34.78
C ALA A 191 -2.65 28.96 33.49
N VAL A 192 -1.33 28.75 33.53
CA VAL A 192 -0.48 28.74 32.37
C VAL A 192 -0.38 27.27 31.90
N PHE A 193 -0.82 27.03 30.69
CA PHE A 193 -0.67 25.76 30.00
C PHE A 193 0.56 25.80 29.12
N SER A 194 1.37 24.79 29.17
CA SER A 194 2.56 24.66 28.29
C SER A 194 2.70 23.23 27.80
N TRP A 195 3.37 23.06 26.67
CA TRP A 195 3.61 21.78 26.00
C TRP A 195 4.81 21.84 25.07
N ASP A 196 5.33 20.68 24.71
CA ASP A 196 6.42 20.59 23.75
C ASP A 196 5.95 20.88 22.31
N PRO A 197 6.81 21.50 21.48
CA PRO A 197 6.53 21.72 20.09
C PRO A 197 6.43 20.39 19.31
N VAL A 198 5.44 20.30 18.42
CA VAL A 198 5.25 19.14 17.54
C VAL A 198 5.75 19.46 16.14
N ALA A 199 6.65 18.62 15.62
CA ALA A 199 7.21 18.78 14.28
C ALA A 199 6.11 18.84 13.22
N GLY A 200 6.09 19.92 12.40
CA GLY A 200 5.11 20.13 11.34
C GLY A 200 3.74 20.60 11.80
N ALA A 201 3.52 20.86 13.08
CA ALA A 201 2.30 21.51 13.53
C ALA A 201 2.21 22.94 12.95
N ALA A 202 1.05 23.29 12.41
CA ALA A 202 0.73 24.66 11.99
C ALA A 202 0.26 25.50 13.19
N GLY A 203 -0.23 24.83 14.24
CA GLY A 203 -0.66 25.46 15.49
C GLY A 203 -1.21 24.45 16.48
N TYR A 204 -1.73 25.00 17.58
CA TYR A 204 -2.24 24.23 18.70
C TYR A 204 -3.59 24.78 19.15
N GLU A 205 -4.38 23.90 19.75
CA GLU A 205 -5.61 24.24 20.42
C GLU A 205 -5.62 23.64 21.83
N VAL A 206 -6.14 24.38 22.78
CA VAL A 206 -6.48 23.90 24.12
C VAL A 206 -7.99 23.72 24.17
N ALA A 207 -8.43 22.58 24.66
CA ALA A 207 -9.83 22.24 24.78
C ALA A 207 -10.14 21.78 26.20
N GLN A 208 -11.39 22.01 26.66
CA GLN A 208 -11.90 21.61 27.97
C GLN A 208 -13.13 20.71 27.86
N ALA A 209 -13.37 19.92 28.91
CA ALA A 209 -14.55 19.08 29.07
C ALA A 209 -14.95 18.94 30.53
N ASP A 210 -16.19 18.53 30.78
CA ASP A 210 -16.72 18.28 32.16
C ASP A 210 -16.21 16.93 32.70
N SER A 211 -15.75 16.01 31.86
CA SER A 211 -15.18 14.74 32.31
C SER A 211 -14.00 14.33 31.40
N GLN A 212 -13.14 13.46 31.91
CA GLN A 212 -11.95 12.98 31.17
C GLN A 212 -12.29 12.33 29.84
N LYS A 213 -13.40 11.60 29.76
CA LYS A 213 -13.91 10.95 28.54
C LYS A 213 -15.00 11.77 27.83
N GLY A 214 -15.30 12.95 28.29
CA GLY A 214 -16.36 13.80 27.78
C GLY A 214 -16.04 14.46 26.43
N LYS A 215 -17.05 15.19 25.91
CA LYS A 215 -16.87 15.99 24.69
C LYS A 215 -16.07 17.24 25.00
N TYR A 216 -14.91 17.36 24.41
CA TYR A 216 -14.02 18.50 24.55
C TYR A 216 -14.38 19.65 23.61
N THR A 217 -14.51 20.85 24.16
CA THR A 217 -14.75 22.10 23.42
C THR A 217 -13.46 22.93 23.40
N THR A 218 -13.06 23.41 22.22
CA THR A 218 -11.88 24.27 22.05
C THR A 218 -12.14 25.63 22.71
N ILE A 219 -11.24 26.02 23.62
CA ILE A 219 -11.31 27.30 24.35
C ILE A 219 -10.20 28.26 23.93
N TRP A 220 -9.19 27.76 23.23
CA TRP A 220 -8.09 28.55 22.70
C TRP A 220 -7.45 27.87 21.49
N GLN A 221 -7.07 28.67 20.50
CA GLN A 221 -6.37 28.19 19.31
C GLN A 221 -5.43 29.27 18.76
N GLN A 222 -4.18 28.91 18.51
CA GLN A 222 -3.20 29.80 17.87
C GLN A 222 -2.12 29.07 17.08
N LYS A 223 -1.48 29.78 16.15
CA LYS A 223 -0.33 29.29 15.39
C LYS A 223 0.93 29.37 16.22
N LYS A 224 1.73 28.29 16.21
CA LYS A 224 3.13 28.22 16.73
C LYS A 224 3.36 28.53 18.21
N LYS A 225 2.39 28.93 19.01
CA LYS A 225 2.58 29.11 20.44
C LYS A 225 2.48 27.78 21.18
N THR A 226 3.40 27.52 22.11
CA THR A 226 3.48 26.31 22.94
C THR A 226 3.15 26.60 24.41
N SER A 227 2.64 27.78 24.69
CA SER A 227 2.12 28.13 26.01
C SER A 227 1.02 29.18 25.91
N VAL A 228 0.12 29.18 26.89
CA VAL A 228 -0.97 30.16 27.00
C VAL A 228 -1.49 30.27 28.44
N GLU A 229 -1.78 31.49 28.89
CA GLU A 229 -2.51 31.72 30.13
C GLU A 229 -4.01 31.76 29.86
N LEU A 230 -4.80 30.91 30.51
CA LEU A 230 -6.24 30.82 30.33
C LEU A 230 -6.96 30.87 31.71
N LYS A 231 -8.20 31.33 31.70
CA LYS A 231 -9.11 31.14 32.83
C LYS A 231 -9.41 29.64 32.97
N ILE A 232 -9.39 29.15 34.22
CA ILE A 232 -9.71 27.75 34.53
C ILE A 232 -10.92 27.67 35.45
N SER A 233 -11.69 26.59 35.31
CA SER A 233 -12.78 26.22 36.23
C SER A 233 -12.38 24.97 37.03
N LYS A 234 -12.89 24.84 38.25
CA LYS A 234 -12.46 23.89 39.27
C LYS A 234 -12.64 22.44 38.84
N ASP A 235 -13.68 22.12 38.05
CA ASP A 235 -14.09 20.74 37.73
C ASP A 235 -14.01 20.47 36.21
N LYS A 236 -13.01 21.05 35.52
CA LYS A 236 -12.80 20.85 34.10
C LYS A 236 -11.52 20.08 33.81
N TYR A 237 -11.60 19.25 32.79
CA TYR A 237 -10.47 18.54 32.21
C TYR A 237 -9.96 19.30 30.99
N TYR A 238 -8.65 19.35 30.83
CA TYR A 238 -7.99 20.10 29.74
C TYR A 238 -7.13 19.19 28.91
N LYS A 239 -7.07 19.44 27.61
CA LYS A 239 -6.13 18.78 26.69
C LYS A 239 -5.63 19.74 25.63
N VAL A 240 -4.43 19.46 25.10
CA VAL A 240 -3.87 20.16 23.97
C VAL A 240 -3.88 19.26 22.74
N ARG A 241 -4.10 19.83 21.57
CA ARG A 241 -3.97 19.16 20.27
C ARG A 241 -3.17 20.02 19.32
N ALA A 242 -2.31 19.37 18.53
CA ALA A 242 -1.63 20.00 17.41
C ALA A 242 -2.48 19.85 16.14
N TRP A 243 -2.50 20.84 15.27
CA TRP A 243 -3.13 20.79 13.97
C TRP A 243 -2.16 21.23 12.86
N TYR A 244 -2.45 20.87 11.61
CA TYR A 244 -1.69 21.30 10.44
C TYR A 244 -2.65 21.92 9.41
N LYS A 245 -2.10 22.77 8.55
CA LYS A 245 -2.88 23.38 7.48
C LYS A 245 -3.26 22.30 6.45
N LYS A 246 -4.55 22.11 6.19
CA LYS A 246 -5.04 21.29 5.09
C LYS A 246 -4.63 21.86 3.73
#